data_b94b31cabadee5eee7045700deca258e
#
_entry.id   b94b31cabadee5eee7045700deca258e
#
_cell.length_a   1.000
_cell.length_b   1.000
_cell.length_c   1.000
_cell.angle_alpha   90.00
_cell.angle_beta   90.00
_cell.angle_gamma   90.00
#
_symmetry.space_group_name_H-M   'P 1'
#
loop_
_entity.id
_entity.type
_entity.pdbx_description
1 polymer ?
#
loop_
_entity_poly.entity_id
_entity_poly.type
_entity_poly.pdbx_seq_one_letter_code
_entity_poly.pdbx_strand_id
1 'polypeptide(L)'
;LVHYMNFAYRAECNCYMPETYFNDHFKVRSELSYNSTQLQHFGKWVDRSSFTAAQLRAMKGEAKVTDIGMQLEFYPLSIREFTATDGAWAPFIGLGAHYTFFQNGTYSELGPMDTPISTPIKYYGAWSNEGGSTWSVVASVGTRYKLTELSDLFAELRWQYYFSDWVDGLNPDPEVYTEN
;
A
#
# COMPACT_ATOMS: atom_id res chain seq x y z
N LEU A 1 -6.14 -5.08 -9.16
CA LEU A 1 -7.24 -6.02 -9.38
C LEU A 1 -7.81 -6.41 -8.03
N VAL A 2 -9.12 -6.35 -7.91
CA VAL A 2 -9.85 -6.71 -6.68
C VAL A 2 -10.92 -7.74 -7.04
N HIS A 3 -11.03 -8.78 -6.24
CA HIS A 3 -12.07 -9.79 -6.35
C HIS A 3 -12.76 -9.97 -5.00
N TYR A 4 -14.10 -9.99 -4.99
CA TYR A 4 -14.92 -10.17 -3.80
C TYR A 4 -15.56 -11.54 -3.76
N MET A 5 -15.40 -12.22 -2.63
CA MET A 5 -16.11 -13.43 -2.31
C MET A 5 -17.24 -13.06 -1.33
N ASN A 6 -18.48 -13.14 -1.82
CA ASN A 6 -19.67 -12.81 -1.06
C ASN A 6 -20.35 -14.09 -0.58
N PHE A 7 -20.39 -14.32 0.71
CA PHE A 7 -20.99 -15.52 1.31
C PHE A 7 -22.53 -15.54 1.32
N ALA A 8 -23.16 -14.41 0.99
CA ALA A 8 -24.63 -14.33 0.93
C ALA A 8 -25.20 -15.07 -0.30
N TYR A 9 -24.38 -15.37 -1.31
CA TYR A 9 -24.81 -16.02 -2.54
C TYR A 9 -24.09 -17.34 -2.78
N ARG A 10 -24.77 -18.29 -3.41
CA ARG A 10 -24.14 -19.51 -3.94
C ARG A 10 -23.56 -19.23 -5.32
N ALA A 11 -22.32 -19.64 -5.53
CA ALA A 11 -21.64 -19.47 -6.84
C ALA A 11 -22.33 -20.23 -7.99
N GLU A 12 -22.97 -21.38 -7.68
CA GLU A 12 -23.53 -22.28 -8.69
C GLU A 12 -24.87 -21.81 -9.30
N CYS A 13 -25.66 -21.03 -8.56
CA CYS A 13 -27.01 -20.68 -9.00
C CYS A 13 -27.39 -19.21 -8.78
N ASN A 14 -26.50 -18.38 -8.29
CA ASN A 14 -26.80 -17.01 -7.83
C ASN A 14 -27.99 -16.95 -6.83
N CYS A 15 -28.22 -18.04 -6.11
CA CYS A 15 -29.29 -18.15 -5.11
C CYS A 15 -28.78 -17.71 -3.75
N TYR A 16 -29.66 -17.19 -2.91
CA TYR A 16 -29.32 -16.83 -1.52
C TYR A 16 -28.98 -18.08 -0.71
N MET A 17 -27.91 -18.00 0.06
CA MET A 17 -27.60 -18.95 1.13
C MET A 17 -28.60 -18.74 2.30
N PRO A 18 -28.78 -19.73 3.18
CA PRO A 18 -29.52 -19.52 4.42
C PRO A 18 -29.00 -18.27 5.18
N GLU A 19 -29.90 -17.50 5.73
CA GLU A 19 -29.56 -16.32 6.50
C GLU A 19 -28.78 -16.70 7.76
N THR A 20 -27.50 -16.36 7.78
CA THR A 20 -26.66 -16.40 8.96
C THR A 20 -26.01 -15.04 9.12
N TYR A 21 -25.73 -14.63 10.35
CA TYR A 21 -25.06 -13.36 10.63
C TYR A 21 -23.76 -13.22 9.84
N PHE A 22 -22.98 -14.29 9.77
CA PHE A 22 -21.71 -14.27 9.02
C PHE A 22 -21.92 -14.01 7.51
N ASN A 23 -22.87 -14.71 6.88
CA ASN A 23 -23.13 -14.57 5.45
C ASN A 23 -23.65 -13.18 5.07
N ASP A 24 -24.30 -12.49 6.00
CA ASP A 24 -24.89 -11.18 5.75
C ASP A 24 -24.00 -10.00 6.12
N HIS A 25 -22.97 -10.24 6.93
CA HIS A 25 -22.12 -9.16 7.45
C HIS A 25 -20.63 -9.28 7.05
N PHE A 26 -20.22 -10.35 6.41
CA PHE A 26 -18.81 -10.54 6.04
C PHE A 26 -18.60 -10.77 4.55
N LYS A 27 -17.50 -10.21 4.03
CA LYS A 27 -16.98 -10.50 2.69
C LYS A 27 -15.48 -10.73 2.78
N VAL A 28 -14.96 -11.58 1.91
CA VAL A 28 -13.52 -11.69 1.68
C VAL A 28 -13.18 -10.95 0.39
N ARG A 29 -12.20 -10.07 0.49
CA ARG A 29 -11.64 -9.33 -0.63
C ARG A 29 -10.24 -9.86 -0.92
N SER A 30 -10.00 -10.36 -2.11
CA SER A 30 -8.67 -10.70 -2.61
C SER A 30 -8.16 -9.57 -3.48
N GLU A 31 -6.91 -9.20 -3.29
CA GLU A 31 -6.29 -8.06 -3.96
C GLU A 31 -4.98 -8.44 -4.62
N LEU A 32 -4.76 -7.86 -5.79
CA LEU A 32 -3.48 -7.77 -6.47
C LEU A 32 -3.26 -6.31 -6.86
N SER A 33 -2.22 -5.69 -6.30
CA SER A 33 -1.86 -4.32 -6.61
C SER A 33 -0.42 -4.21 -7.11
N TYR A 34 -0.18 -3.21 -7.93
CA TYR A 34 1.15 -2.80 -8.40
C TYR A 34 1.28 -1.29 -8.28
N ASN A 35 2.36 -0.85 -7.66
CA ASN A 35 2.69 0.56 -7.52
C ASN A 35 4.14 0.79 -7.97
N SER A 36 4.37 1.88 -8.72
CA SER A 36 5.70 2.37 -9.06
C SER A 36 5.77 3.83 -8.65
N THR A 37 6.65 4.12 -7.71
CA THR A 37 6.81 5.44 -7.11
C THR A 37 8.21 5.96 -7.37
N GLN A 38 8.30 7.23 -7.83
CA GLN A 38 9.56 7.95 -7.94
C GLN A 38 9.75 8.82 -6.70
N LEU A 39 10.92 8.70 -6.08
CA LEU A 39 11.30 9.42 -4.88
C LEU A 39 12.30 10.52 -5.23
N GLN A 40 12.07 11.73 -4.71
CA GLN A 40 12.94 12.88 -4.89
C GLN A 40 12.98 13.69 -3.60
N HIS A 41 14.08 14.34 -3.35
CA HIS A 41 14.21 15.25 -2.20
C HIS A 41 13.60 16.61 -2.50
N PHE A 42 12.80 17.14 -1.56
CA PHE A 42 12.14 18.45 -1.64
C PHE A 42 12.38 19.28 -0.39
N GLY A 43 12.21 20.59 -0.53
CA GLY A 43 12.11 21.55 0.56
C GLY A 43 13.38 22.33 0.84
N LYS A 44 13.33 23.16 1.85
CA LYS A 44 14.32 24.23 2.17
C LYS A 44 15.79 23.78 2.27
N TRP A 45 16.05 22.50 2.54
CA TRP A 45 17.39 21.94 2.62
C TRP A 45 17.97 21.63 1.24
N VAL A 46 17.10 21.29 0.29
CA VAL A 46 17.43 20.99 -1.10
C VAL A 46 17.57 22.26 -1.92
N ASP A 47 16.84 23.32 -1.56
CA ASP A 47 16.83 24.62 -2.26
C ASP A 47 18.04 25.49 -1.96
N ARG A 48 18.91 25.08 -1.03
CA ARG A 48 20.14 25.80 -0.69
C ARG A 48 21.17 25.72 -1.83
N SER A 49 22.03 26.73 -1.91
CA SER A 49 23.16 26.78 -2.87
C SER A 49 24.41 26.04 -2.37
N SER A 50 24.28 25.10 -1.41
CA SER A 50 25.40 24.30 -0.90
C SER A 50 25.66 23.06 -1.76
N PHE A 51 26.90 22.54 -1.72
CA PHE A 51 27.27 21.33 -2.41
C PHE A 51 26.41 20.12 -1.99
N THR A 52 26.19 19.95 -0.68
CA THR A 52 25.31 18.89 -0.16
C THR A 52 23.88 19.02 -0.66
N ALA A 53 23.35 20.23 -0.81
CA ALA A 53 22.03 20.43 -1.42
C ALA A 53 22.01 20.05 -2.90
N ALA A 54 23.08 20.29 -3.62
CA ALA A 54 23.22 19.83 -5.02
C ALA A 54 23.24 18.29 -5.12
N GLN A 55 23.95 17.63 -4.22
CA GLN A 55 23.96 16.17 -4.11
C GLN A 55 22.54 15.63 -3.86
N LEU A 56 21.80 16.18 -2.87
CA LEU A 56 20.44 15.77 -2.56
C LEU A 56 19.47 15.98 -3.74
N ARG A 57 19.60 17.08 -4.48
CA ARG A 57 18.79 17.31 -5.70
C ARG A 57 19.04 16.27 -6.79
N ALA A 58 20.28 15.83 -6.90
CA ALA A 58 20.69 14.86 -7.92
C ALA A 58 20.35 13.41 -7.55
N MET A 59 20.09 13.14 -6.26
CA MET A 59 19.69 11.81 -5.78
C MET A 59 18.22 11.57 -6.09
N LYS A 60 17.94 10.44 -6.70
CA LYS A 60 16.59 9.98 -7.05
C LYS A 60 16.44 8.52 -6.67
N GLY A 61 15.21 8.16 -6.32
CA GLY A 61 14.85 6.77 -6.03
C GLY A 61 13.66 6.32 -6.87
N GLU A 62 13.58 5.03 -7.11
CA GLU A 62 12.42 4.36 -7.65
C GLU A 62 12.07 3.18 -6.74
N ALA A 63 10.81 3.08 -6.33
CA ALA A 63 10.30 1.93 -5.59
C ALA A 63 9.15 1.30 -6.38
N LYS A 64 9.30 0.01 -6.70
CA LYS A 64 8.26 -0.81 -7.32
C LYS A 64 7.77 -1.80 -6.30
N VAL A 65 6.46 -1.79 -6.05
CA VAL A 65 5.83 -2.63 -5.05
C VAL A 65 4.68 -3.39 -5.69
N THR A 66 4.69 -4.71 -5.50
CA THR A 66 3.60 -5.61 -5.91
C THR A 66 3.06 -6.30 -4.67
N ASP A 67 1.78 -6.09 -4.38
CA ASP A 67 1.10 -6.73 -3.25
C ASP A 67 0.10 -7.76 -3.74
N ILE A 68 0.09 -8.91 -3.10
CA ILE A 68 -0.95 -9.92 -3.22
C ILE A 68 -1.47 -10.27 -1.82
N GLY A 69 -2.77 -10.25 -1.62
CA GLY A 69 -3.30 -10.53 -0.29
C GLY A 69 -4.80 -10.64 -0.22
N MET A 70 -5.28 -10.79 1.00
CA MET A 70 -6.70 -10.95 1.31
C MET A 70 -7.06 -10.13 2.54
N GLN A 71 -8.27 -9.57 2.52
CA GLN A 71 -8.87 -8.87 3.64
C GLN A 71 -10.24 -9.45 3.95
N LEU A 72 -10.56 -9.56 5.22
CA LEU A 72 -11.91 -9.80 5.71
C LEU A 72 -12.57 -8.45 5.98
N GLU A 73 -13.66 -8.16 5.31
CA GLU A 73 -14.48 -6.96 5.50
C GLU A 73 -15.70 -7.31 6.36
N PHE A 74 -15.93 -6.51 7.38
CA PHE A 74 -17.13 -6.57 8.22
C PHE A 74 -18.04 -5.39 7.92
N TYR A 75 -19.30 -5.68 7.64
CA TYR A 75 -20.37 -4.73 7.37
C TYR A 75 -21.34 -4.72 8.55
N PRO A 76 -21.47 -3.62 9.31
CA PRO A 76 -22.44 -3.54 10.40
C PRO A 76 -23.89 -3.53 9.92
N LEU A 77 -24.13 -3.20 8.65
CA LEU A 77 -25.43 -3.25 8.00
C LEU A 77 -25.54 -4.48 7.08
N SER A 78 -26.76 -4.96 6.85
CA SER A 78 -27.01 -6.13 6.00
C SER A 78 -26.51 -5.92 4.57
N ILE A 79 -25.66 -6.83 4.11
CA ILE A 79 -25.20 -6.87 2.73
C ILE A 79 -26.34 -7.15 1.74
N ARG A 80 -27.32 -7.94 2.17
CA ARG A 80 -28.49 -8.28 1.35
C ARG A 80 -29.39 -7.06 1.15
N GLU A 81 -29.65 -6.29 2.20
CA GLU A 81 -30.42 -5.04 2.09
C GLU A 81 -29.69 -4.03 1.21
N PHE A 82 -28.37 -3.90 1.36
CA PHE A 82 -27.54 -3.06 0.50
C PHE A 82 -27.65 -3.47 -0.97
N THR A 83 -27.58 -4.77 -1.27
CA THR A 83 -27.65 -5.24 -2.67
C THR A 83 -29.04 -5.11 -3.27
N ALA A 84 -30.09 -5.13 -2.46
CA ALA A 84 -31.48 -5.06 -2.90
C ALA A 84 -32.04 -3.63 -3.06
N THR A 85 -31.33 -2.61 -2.51
CA THR A 85 -31.88 -1.25 -2.41
C THR A 85 -30.98 -0.23 -3.05
N ASP A 86 -31.43 0.43 -4.11
CA ASP A 86 -30.72 1.56 -4.71
C ASP A 86 -30.67 2.75 -3.74
N GLY A 87 -29.53 3.44 -3.70
CA GLY A 87 -29.28 4.53 -2.75
C GLY A 87 -28.89 4.07 -1.35
N ALA A 88 -28.74 2.77 -1.11
CA ALA A 88 -28.30 2.23 0.17
C ALA A 88 -26.84 2.54 0.48
N TRP A 89 -26.51 2.66 1.77
CA TRP A 89 -25.16 2.82 2.29
C TRP A 89 -24.70 1.56 3.00
N ALA A 90 -23.44 1.18 2.77
CA ALA A 90 -22.80 0.06 3.43
C ALA A 90 -21.41 0.46 3.94
N PRO A 91 -21.32 1.03 5.17
CA PRO A 91 -20.03 1.23 5.82
C PRO A 91 -19.39 -0.12 6.13
N PHE A 92 -18.03 -0.18 6.14
CA PHE A 92 -17.32 -1.39 6.48
C PHE A 92 -15.98 -1.08 7.16
N ILE A 93 -15.49 -2.08 7.88
CA ILE A 93 -14.11 -2.16 8.36
C ILE A 93 -13.47 -3.41 7.78
N GLY A 94 -12.20 -3.32 7.42
CA GLY A 94 -11.43 -4.42 6.84
C GLY A 94 -10.15 -4.68 7.61
N LEU A 95 -9.79 -5.95 7.73
CA LEU A 95 -8.50 -6.38 8.26
C LEU A 95 -7.96 -7.52 7.38
N GLY A 96 -6.68 -7.44 7.04
CA GLY A 96 -6.08 -8.42 6.15
C GLY A 96 -4.58 -8.55 6.26
N ALA A 97 -4.07 -9.51 5.51
CA ALA A 97 -2.64 -9.74 5.35
C ALA A 97 -2.28 -9.81 3.87
N HIS A 98 -1.15 -9.20 3.53
CA HIS A 98 -0.60 -9.18 2.19
C HIS A 98 0.83 -9.70 2.20
N TYR A 99 1.21 -10.28 1.10
CA TYR A 99 2.58 -10.59 0.77
C TYR A 99 3.06 -9.60 -0.29
N THR A 100 4.10 -8.87 0.06
CA THR A 100 4.59 -7.73 -0.70
C THR A 100 5.94 -8.07 -1.31
N PHE A 101 6.06 -7.93 -2.61
CA PHE A 101 7.32 -7.94 -3.33
C PHE A 101 7.71 -6.50 -3.64
N PHE A 102 8.96 -6.15 -3.36
CA PHE A 102 9.46 -4.82 -3.66
C PHE A 102 10.78 -4.88 -4.41
N GLN A 103 11.02 -3.88 -5.23
CA GLN A 103 12.27 -3.65 -5.93
C GLN A 103 12.58 -2.16 -5.89
N ASN A 104 13.75 -1.84 -5.36
CA ASN A 104 14.21 -0.47 -5.18
C ASN A 104 15.36 -0.16 -6.13
N GLY A 105 15.43 1.10 -6.54
CA GLY A 105 16.53 1.64 -7.31
C GLY A 105 16.87 3.04 -6.79
N THR A 106 18.11 3.24 -6.35
CA THR A 106 18.62 4.57 -5.95
C THR A 106 19.78 4.94 -6.84
N TYR A 107 19.74 6.14 -7.39
CA TYR A 107 20.79 6.65 -8.28
C TYR A 107 20.99 8.15 -8.09
N SER A 108 22.13 8.65 -8.56
CA SER A 108 22.43 10.08 -8.58
C SER A 108 22.79 10.53 -10.00
N GLU A 109 22.31 11.70 -10.41
CA GLU A 109 22.68 12.32 -11.68
C GLU A 109 24.17 12.79 -11.70
N LEU A 110 24.82 12.88 -10.54
CA LEU A 110 26.22 13.28 -10.39
C LEU A 110 27.21 12.12 -10.53
N GLY A 111 26.75 10.87 -10.64
CA GLY A 111 27.57 9.70 -10.83
C GLY A 111 27.22 8.52 -9.92
N PRO A 112 28.13 7.53 -9.80
CA PRO A 112 27.88 6.36 -8.95
C PRO A 112 27.62 6.76 -7.50
N MET A 113 26.71 6.01 -6.85
CA MET A 113 26.41 6.22 -5.43
C MET A 113 27.65 5.93 -4.55
N ASP A 114 27.62 6.40 -3.29
CA ASP A 114 28.70 6.29 -2.30
C ASP A 114 30.02 6.91 -2.73
N THR A 115 29.95 7.97 -3.52
CA THR A 115 31.12 8.79 -3.85
C THR A 115 30.98 10.19 -3.24
N PRO A 116 32.10 10.86 -2.90
CA PRO A 116 32.06 12.23 -2.35
C PRO A 116 31.38 13.26 -3.27
N ILE A 117 31.21 12.95 -4.54
CA ILE A 117 30.58 13.82 -5.53
C ILE A 117 29.07 13.64 -5.54
N SER A 118 28.59 12.40 -5.47
CA SER A 118 27.19 12.04 -5.71
C SER A 118 26.35 11.92 -4.44
N THR A 119 26.99 11.56 -3.31
CA THR A 119 26.28 11.20 -2.08
C THR A 119 26.89 11.93 -0.87
N PRO A 120 26.07 12.57 -0.01
CA PRO A 120 26.57 13.07 1.27
C PRO A 120 27.10 11.93 2.13
N ILE A 121 28.23 12.13 2.81
CA ILE A 121 28.92 11.08 3.58
C ILE A 121 28.03 10.37 4.59
N LYS A 122 27.12 11.11 5.23
CA LYS A 122 26.18 10.56 6.22
C LYS A 122 25.16 9.56 5.65
N TYR A 123 25.02 9.46 4.34
CA TYR A 123 24.10 8.55 3.67
C TYR A 123 24.84 7.39 2.95
N TYR A 124 26.14 7.25 3.16
CA TYR A 124 26.87 6.12 2.61
C TYR A 124 26.35 4.81 3.18
N GLY A 125 26.03 3.85 2.30
CA GLY A 125 25.50 2.55 2.69
C GLY A 125 24.07 2.54 3.25
N ALA A 126 23.39 3.68 3.31
CA ALA A 126 22.02 3.77 3.82
C ALA A 126 20.94 3.43 2.75
N TRP A 127 21.35 3.01 1.58
CA TRP A 127 20.46 2.70 0.46
C TRP A 127 20.71 1.29 -0.06
N SER A 128 19.69 0.69 -0.68
CA SER A 128 19.78 -0.61 -1.33
C SER A 128 19.07 -0.59 -2.68
N ASN A 129 19.70 -1.21 -3.67
CA ASN A 129 19.09 -1.49 -4.97
C ASN A 129 18.63 -2.95 -5.07
N GLU A 130 18.56 -3.64 -3.94
CA GLU A 130 18.10 -5.03 -3.88
C GLU A 130 16.60 -5.08 -3.78
N GLY A 131 16.01 -6.03 -4.49
CA GLY A 131 14.62 -6.40 -4.32
C GLY A 131 14.45 -7.36 -3.15
N GLY A 132 13.25 -7.41 -2.61
CA GLY A 132 12.93 -8.31 -1.51
C GLY A 132 11.45 -8.62 -1.44
N SER A 133 11.08 -9.35 -0.40
CA SER A 133 9.69 -9.61 -0.09
C SER A 133 9.46 -9.57 1.41
N THR A 134 8.26 -9.16 1.79
CA THR A 134 7.86 -9.07 3.20
C THR A 134 6.36 -9.30 3.35
N TRP A 135 5.95 -9.65 4.56
CA TRP A 135 4.54 -9.61 4.92
C TRP A 135 4.13 -8.20 5.31
N SER A 136 2.86 -7.91 5.12
CA SER A 136 2.24 -6.69 5.63
C SER A 136 0.85 -6.97 6.19
N VAL A 137 0.43 -6.18 7.15
CA VAL A 137 -0.91 -6.18 7.70
C VAL A 137 -1.63 -4.93 7.20
N VAL A 138 -2.86 -5.11 6.77
CA VAL A 138 -3.70 -4.03 6.25
C VAL A 138 -4.92 -3.88 7.12
N ALA A 139 -5.20 -2.64 7.52
CA ALA A 139 -6.44 -2.23 8.16
C ALA A 139 -7.12 -1.18 7.29
N SER A 140 -8.43 -1.28 7.13
CA SER A 140 -9.18 -0.35 6.31
C SER A 140 -10.53 0.02 6.96
N VAL A 141 -11.01 1.20 6.63
CA VAL A 141 -12.35 1.66 6.93
C VAL A 141 -12.90 2.37 5.70
N GLY A 142 -14.12 2.05 5.33
CA GLY A 142 -14.69 2.62 4.13
C GLY A 142 -16.20 2.55 4.09
N THR A 143 -16.75 2.95 2.98
CA THR A 143 -18.17 2.89 2.71
C THR A 143 -18.43 2.63 1.23
N ARG A 144 -19.55 1.97 0.97
CA ARG A 144 -20.12 1.82 -0.36
C ARG A 144 -21.45 2.54 -0.42
N TYR A 145 -21.74 3.10 -1.57
CA TYR A 145 -23.02 3.71 -1.87
C TYR A 145 -23.56 3.11 -3.16
N LYS A 146 -24.73 2.50 -3.09
CA LYS A 146 -25.38 1.85 -4.24
C LYS A 146 -25.93 2.90 -5.18
N LEU A 147 -25.41 2.97 -6.40
CA LEU A 147 -25.93 3.87 -7.44
C LEU A 147 -27.02 3.21 -8.29
N THR A 148 -26.78 1.97 -8.71
CA THR A 148 -27.67 1.15 -9.50
C THR A 148 -27.43 -0.32 -9.19
N GLU A 149 -28.22 -1.22 -9.75
CA GLU A 149 -28.03 -2.66 -9.59
C GLU A 149 -26.59 -3.14 -9.94
N LEU A 150 -25.91 -2.44 -10.85
CA LEU A 150 -24.61 -2.84 -11.38
C LEU A 150 -23.44 -1.91 -10.95
N SER A 151 -23.73 -0.84 -10.21
CA SER A 151 -22.73 0.19 -9.94
C SER A 151 -22.78 0.67 -8.49
N ASP A 152 -21.64 0.63 -7.82
CA ASP A 152 -21.45 1.18 -6.47
C ASP A 152 -20.37 2.26 -6.49
N LEU A 153 -20.58 3.31 -5.72
CA LEU A 153 -19.51 4.25 -5.34
C LEU A 153 -18.78 3.68 -4.12
N PHE A 154 -17.46 3.71 -4.15
CA PHE A 154 -16.61 3.14 -3.12
C PHE A 154 -15.60 4.18 -2.63
N ALA A 155 -15.51 4.35 -1.32
CA ALA A 155 -14.51 5.18 -0.67
C ALA A 155 -13.87 4.42 0.50
N GLU A 156 -12.55 4.42 0.57
CA GLU A 156 -11.79 3.69 1.59
C GLU A 156 -10.60 4.51 2.06
N LEU A 157 -10.34 4.46 3.37
CA LEU A 157 -9.08 4.82 3.99
C LEU A 157 -8.38 3.53 4.39
N ARG A 158 -7.11 3.40 4.00
CA ARG A 158 -6.34 2.18 4.19
C ARG A 158 -5.01 2.50 4.86
N TRP A 159 -4.66 1.70 5.87
CA TRP A 159 -3.34 1.65 6.49
C TRP A 159 -2.72 0.30 6.22
N GLN A 160 -1.46 0.33 5.82
CA GLN A 160 -0.67 -0.88 5.59
C GLN A 160 0.64 -0.77 6.37
N TYR A 161 0.90 -1.76 7.22
CA TYR A 161 2.13 -1.89 7.98
C TYR A 161 2.97 -3.00 7.39
N TYR A 162 4.18 -2.67 6.96
CA TYR A 162 5.15 -3.61 6.43
C TYR A 162 6.09 -4.10 7.54
N PHE A 163 6.44 -5.38 7.53
CA PHE A 163 7.38 -5.97 8.49
C PHE A 163 8.84 -5.87 7.99
N SER A 164 9.14 -4.95 7.09
CA SER A 164 10.48 -4.66 6.59
C SER A 164 10.64 -3.17 6.36
N ASP A 165 11.77 -2.62 6.78
CA ASP A 165 12.14 -1.23 6.57
C ASP A 165 12.74 -0.98 5.18
N TRP A 166 13.03 -2.04 4.42
CA TRP A 166 13.65 -1.94 3.09
C TRP A 166 12.67 -1.68 1.94
N VAL A 167 11.39 -1.55 2.22
CA VAL A 167 10.36 -1.39 1.18
C VAL A 167 10.53 -0.09 0.38
N ASP A 168 11.07 0.94 1.00
CA ASP A 168 11.38 2.23 0.34
C ASP A 168 12.85 2.36 -0.13
N GLY A 169 13.67 1.33 0.09
CA GLY A 169 15.07 1.32 -0.30
C GLY A 169 16.03 2.05 0.63
N LEU A 170 15.52 2.56 1.76
CA LEU A 170 16.31 3.24 2.76
C LEU A 170 16.20 2.51 4.10
N ASN A 171 17.34 2.08 4.66
CA ASN A 171 17.41 1.60 6.02
C ASN A 171 18.19 2.61 6.87
N PRO A 172 17.55 3.38 7.72
CA PRO A 172 18.25 4.19 8.70
C PRO A 172 18.77 3.28 9.82
N ASP A 173 19.87 2.56 9.58
CA ASP A 173 20.58 1.89 10.66
C ASP A 173 21.15 2.96 11.61
N PRO A 174 20.68 3.06 12.86
CA PRO A 174 21.15 4.08 13.79
C PRO A 174 22.64 3.92 14.14
N GLU A 175 23.26 2.77 13.89
CA GLU A 175 24.68 2.58 14.13
C GLU A 175 25.56 3.35 13.12
N VAL A 176 25.08 3.60 11.92
CA VAL A 176 25.82 4.37 10.90
C VAL A 176 25.85 5.87 11.23
N TYR A 177 24.97 6.37 12.07
CA TYR A 177 24.85 7.80 12.41
C TYR A 177 25.60 8.19 13.69
N THR A 178 26.18 7.25 14.45
CA THR A 178 26.79 7.52 15.75
C THR A 178 28.32 7.63 15.73
N GLU A 179 28.98 7.41 14.62
CA GLU A 179 30.40 7.65 14.48
C GLU A 179 30.67 8.97 13.73
N ASN A 180 30.53 10.11 14.46
CA ASN A 180 31.40 11.32 14.38
C ASN A 180 30.91 12.40 15.33
#